data_93cc456481aa10b957d32a490523de6b
#
_entry.id   93cc456481aa10b957d32a490523de6b
#
_cell.length_a   1.000
_cell.length_b   1.000
_cell.length_c   1.000
_cell.angle_alpha   90.00
_cell.angle_beta   90.00
_cell.angle_gamma   90.00
#
_symmetry.space_group_name_H-M   'P 1'
#
loop_
_entity.id
_entity.type
_entity.pdbx_description
1 polymer ?
#
loop_
_entity_poly.entity_id
_entity_poly.type
_entity_poly.pdbx_seq_one_letter_code
_entity_poly.pdbx_strand_id
1 'polypeptide(L)'
;MLMNVAIAEDERLSALFLEETLEKLGCHVLGIFDNGAALLEAVSAHAVDFVIMDIELEGEVNGVEAALALRHEHDIPVVFITSHTDSATIGQAMQAEPLGYVIKPISASHIESVVGVVKGLLGRESSAPQSKAPKRTALGLGFSYDFETRNLFRDDNPVDLTASELKLFDLCLRRKGTIVPYNVIDDEVWADKYVTESTRRGLFHRLRNKLDNQLFETVIGVGCRIRLPEKN
;
A
#
# COMPACT_ATOMS: atom_id res chain seq x y z
N MET A 1 -14.31 -5.66 -15.40
CA MET A 1 -14.32 -4.33 -16.01
C MET A 1 -12.92 -4.09 -16.57
N LEU A 2 -12.81 -3.64 -17.82
CA LEU A 2 -11.52 -3.28 -18.43
C LEU A 2 -11.11 -1.93 -17.82
N MET A 3 -9.91 -1.84 -17.28
CA MET A 3 -9.42 -0.59 -16.67
C MET A 3 -8.61 0.20 -17.68
N ASN A 4 -8.91 1.48 -17.80
CA ASN A 4 -8.19 2.41 -18.65
C ASN A 4 -7.01 3.02 -17.87
N VAL A 5 -5.80 2.86 -18.39
CA VAL A 5 -4.56 3.31 -17.75
C VAL A 5 -3.82 4.26 -18.66
N ALA A 6 -3.32 5.36 -18.14
CA ALA A 6 -2.33 6.19 -18.82
C ALA A 6 -0.95 5.97 -18.18
N ILE A 7 0.09 5.99 -19.02
CA ILE A 7 1.48 5.85 -18.61
C ILE A 7 2.20 7.16 -18.88
N ALA A 8 2.87 7.73 -17.89
CA ALA A 8 3.75 8.87 -18.04
C ALA A 8 5.19 8.43 -17.69
N GLU A 9 6.00 8.22 -18.71
CA GLU A 9 7.37 7.70 -18.63
C GLU A 9 8.12 8.14 -19.88
N ASP A 10 9.23 8.82 -19.73
CA ASP A 10 10.06 9.34 -20.82
C ASP A 10 11.07 8.30 -21.32
N GLU A 11 11.44 7.32 -20.50
CA GLU A 11 12.30 6.23 -20.91
C GLU A 11 11.52 5.18 -21.73
N ARG A 12 11.74 5.17 -23.04
CA ARG A 12 10.97 4.34 -23.96
C ARG A 12 10.94 2.85 -23.63
N LEU A 13 12.04 2.28 -23.11
CA LEU A 13 12.08 0.85 -22.77
C LEU A 13 11.23 0.54 -21.55
N SER A 14 11.28 1.38 -20.52
CA SER A 14 10.43 1.31 -19.34
C SER A 14 8.96 1.45 -19.71
N ALA A 15 8.63 2.42 -20.54
CA ALA A 15 7.26 2.66 -21.00
C ALA A 15 6.66 1.46 -21.76
N LEU A 16 7.41 0.85 -22.70
CA LEU A 16 6.97 -0.34 -23.43
C LEU A 16 6.83 -1.57 -22.51
N PHE A 17 7.71 -1.73 -21.54
CA PHE A 17 7.61 -2.81 -20.55
C PHE A 17 6.34 -2.67 -19.69
N LEU A 18 6.01 -1.44 -19.29
CA LEU A 18 4.79 -1.14 -18.54
C LEU A 18 3.54 -1.43 -19.37
N GLU A 19 3.49 -0.95 -20.61
CA GLU A 19 2.39 -1.18 -21.55
C GLU A 19 2.13 -2.67 -21.73
N GLU A 20 3.15 -3.44 -22.12
CA GLU A 20 3.03 -4.88 -22.33
C GLU A 20 2.57 -5.62 -21.05
N THR A 21 3.08 -5.19 -19.88
CA THR A 21 2.72 -5.80 -18.60
C THR A 21 1.28 -5.50 -18.22
N LEU A 22 0.84 -4.25 -18.36
CA LEU A 22 -0.53 -3.82 -18.07
C LEU A 22 -1.56 -4.50 -18.97
N GLU A 23 -1.27 -4.61 -20.26
CA GLU A 23 -2.14 -5.31 -21.23
C GLU A 23 -2.28 -6.78 -20.87
N LYS A 24 -1.19 -7.48 -20.50
CA LYS A 24 -1.23 -8.88 -20.02
C LYS A 24 -2.09 -9.04 -18.75
N LEU A 25 -2.18 -8.00 -17.93
CA LEU A 25 -3.02 -7.98 -16.72
C LEU A 25 -4.48 -7.57 -17.00
N GLY A 26 -4.83 -7.37 -18.28
CA GLY A 26 -6.18 -7.04 -18.73
C GLY A 26 -6.55 -5.57 -18.50
N CYS A 27 -5.57 -4.67 -18.52
CA CYS A 27 -5.79 -3.23 -18.59
C CYS A 27 -5.79 -2.78 -20.06
N HIS A 28 -6.42 -1.64 -20.32
CA HIS A 28 -6.35 -0.95 -21.59
C HIS A 28 -5.48 0.29 -21.44
N VAL A 29 -4.30 0.30 -22.08
CA VAL A 29 -3.39 1.44 -22.05
C VAL A 29 -3.88 2.47 -23.08
N LEU A 30 -4.31 3.63 -22.61
CA LEU A 30 -4.82 4.73 -23.45
C LEU A 30 -3.70 5.43 -24.21
N GLY A 31 -2.51 5.47 -23.64
CA GLY A 31 -1.34 6.05 -24.25
C GLY A 31 -0.15 6.12 -23.31
N ILE A 32 1.02 6.36 -23.92
CA ILE A 32 2.27 6.64 -23.23
C ILE A 32 2.60 8.11 -23.49
N PHE A 33 2.89 8.85 -22.43
CA PHE A 33 3.18 10.28 -22.45
C PHE A 33 4.60 10.50 -21.90
N ASP A 34 5.40 11.26 -22.58
CA ASP A 34 6.79 11.55 -22.19
C ASP A 34 6.93 12.80 -21.33
N ASN A 35 5.82 13.51 -21.07
CA ASN A 35 5.77 14.69 -20.22
C ASN A 35 4.40 14.87 -19.55
N GLY A 36 4.38 15.61 -18.43
CA GLY A 36 3.16 15.84 -17.65
C GLY A 36 2.08 16.64 -18.37
N ALA A 37 2.45 17.61 -19.23
CA ALA A 37 1.48 18.44 -19.93
C ALA A 37 0.65 17.63 -20.94
N ALA A 38 1.30 16.77 -21.74
CA ALA A 38 0.63 15.89 -22.69
C ALA A 38 -0.30 14.88 -21.97
N LEU A 39 0.12 14.37 -20.81
CA LEU A 39 -0.72 13.52 -19.99
C LEU A 39 -2.00 14.25 -19.52
N LEU A 40 -1.88 15.47 -18.96
CA LEU A 40 -3.01 16.25 -18.47
C LEU A 40 -4.02 16.59 -19.59
N GLU A 41 -3.54 16.88 -20.79
CA GLU A 41 -4.41 17.08 -21.95
C GLU A 41 -5.18 15.80 -22.30
N ALA A 42 -4.51 14.65 -22.31
CA ALA A 42 -5.12 13.37 -22.65
C ALA A 42 -6.19 12.93 -21.62
N VAL A 43 -5.92 13.09 -20.31
CA VAL A 43 -6.89 12.71 -19.27
C VAL A 43 -8.12 13.61 -19.24
N SER A 44 -8.02 14.86 -19.74
CA SER A 44 -9.16 15.75 -19.91
C SER A 44 -10.11 15.29 -21.01
N ALA A 45 -9.61 14.52 -21.99
CA ALA A 45 -10.37 14.04 -23.14
C ALA A 45 -10.89 12.59 -23.00
N HIS A 46 -10.31 11.81 -22.08
CA HIS A 46 -10.58 10.38 -21.94
C HIS A 46 -10.82 9.98 -20.49
N ALA A 47 -11.69 9.00 -20.28
CA ALA A 47 -11.87 8.40 -18.96
C ALA A 47 -10.66 7.52 -18.60
N VAL A 48 -9.91 7.91 -17.60
CA VAL A 48 -8.74 7.21 -17.06
C VAL A 48 -9.06 6.73 -15.66
N ASP A 49 -8.83 5.44 -15.39
CA ASP A 49 -9.09 4.87 -14.07
C ASP A 49 -7.91 5.07 -13.12
N PHE A 50 -6.67 5.07 -13.63
CA PHE A 50 -5.46 5.43 -12.87
C PHE A 50 -4.29 5.74 -13.81
N VAL A 51 -3.28 6.37 -13.24
CA VAL A 51 -2.04 6.74 -13.95
C VAL A 51 -0.85 6.05 -13.29
N ILE A 52 0.03 5.48 -14.11
CA ILE A 52 1.39 5.11 -13.69
C ILE A 52 2.33 6.21 -14.18
N MET A 53 3.12 6.79 -13.27
CA MET A 53 3.87 8.01 -13.55
C MET A 53 5.29 7.96 -12.99
N ASP A 54 6.28 8.25 -13.82
CA ASP A 54 7.60 8.58 -13.32
C ASP A 54 7.58 9.91 -12.56
N ILE A 55 8.26 9.97 -11.43
CA ILE A 55 8.43 11.22 -10.67
C ILE A 55 9.27 12.22 -11.47
N GLU A 56 10.28 11.73 -12.21
CA GLU A 56 11.29 12.52 -12.90
C GLU A 56 10.97 12.75 -14.39
N LEU A 57 9.71 13.01 -14.72
CA LEU A 57 9.34 13.37 -16.10
C LEU A 57 10.04 14.65 -16.53
N GLU A 58 10.60 14.62 -17.75
CA GLU A 58 11.14 15.81 -18.39
C GLU A 58 10.02 16.73 -18.89
N GLY A 59 10.28 18.04 -18.92
CA GLY A 59 9.37 19.06 -19.46
C GLY A 59 9.01 20.18 -18.48
N GLU A 60 8.06 21.02 -18.91
CA GLU A 60 7.59 22.17 -18.11
C GLU A 60 6.76 21.75 -16.89
N VAL A 61 6.11 20.58 -16.96
CA VAL A 61 5.31 19.97 -15.89
C VAL A 61 5.95 18.65 -15.53
N ASN A 62 6.57 18.57 -14.36
CA ASN A 62 7.17 17.33 -13.85
C ASN A 62 6.10 16.36 -13.33
N GLY A 63 6.52 15.10 -12.98
CA GLY A 63 5.59 14.07 -12.53
C GLY A 63 4.84 14.43 -11.25
N VAL A 64 5.47 15.15 -10.31
CA VAL A 64 4.81 15.57 -9.06
C VAL A 64 3.75 16.63 -9.33
N GLU A 65 4.06 17.63 -10.15
CA GLU A 65 3.11 18.69 -10.53
C GLU A 65 1.92 18.11 -11.30
N ALA A 66 2.17 17.20 -12.23
CA ALA A 66 1.11 16.50 -12.97
C ALA A 66 0.23 15.67 -12.02
N ALA A 67 0.81 14.96 -11.06
CA ALA A 67 0.05 14.18 -10.10
C ALA A 67 -0.83 15.04 -9.19
N LEU A 68 -0.33 16.21 -8.76
CA LEU A 68 -1.12 17.17 -7.98
C LEU A 68 -2.31 17.70 -8.79
N ALA A 69 -2.11 18.02 -10.07
CA ALA A 69 -3.19 18.44 -10.96
C ALA A 69 -4.23 17.32 -11.17
N LEU A 70 -3.79 16.08 -11.42
CA LEU A 70 -4.67 14.91 -11.53
C LEU A 70 -5.52 14.71 -10.26
N ARG A 71 -4.93 14.89 -9.09
CA ARG A 71 -5.63 14.76 -7.82
C ARG A 71 -6.66 15.86 -7.60
N HIS A 72 -6.29 17.13 -7.85
CA HIS A 72 -7.15 18.28 -7.57
C HIS A 72 -8.27 18.49 -8.60
N GLU A 73 -7.99 18.21 -9.87
CA GLU A 73 -8.90 18.55 -10.97
C GLU A 73 -9.72 17.35 -11.47
N HIS A 74 -9.18 16.13 -11.37
CA HIS A 74 -9.76 14.93 -11.98
C HIS A 74 -10.06 13.79 -10.99
N ASP A 75 -9.55 13.86 -9.75
CA ASP A 75 -9.62 12.78 -8.73
C ASP A 75 -9.10 11.43 -9.26
N ILE A 76 -8.14 11.47 -10.21
CA ILE A 76 -7.53 10.28 -10.81
C ILE A 76 -6.39 9.80 -9.92
N PRO A 77 -6.43 8.54 -9.45
CA PRO A 77 -5.38 7.98 -8.63
C PRO A 77 -4.07 7.79 -9.41
N VAL A 78 -2.94 8.08 -8.75
CA VAL A 78 -1.60 7.97 -9.32
C VAL A 78 -0.79 6.93 -8.57
N VAL A 79 -0.01 6.15 -9.31
CA VAL A 79 1.06 5.29 -8.78
C VAL A 79 2.37 5.80 -9.34
N PHE A 80 3.28 6.19 -8.47
CA PHE A 80 4.59 6.65 -8.90
C PHE A 80 5.57 5.51 -9.18
N ILE A 81 6.40 5.72 -10.18
CA ILE A 81 7.63 4.94 -10.41
C ILE A 81 8.80 5.88 -10.17
N THR A 82 9.86 5.41 -9.53
CA THR A 82 11.01 6.25 -9.24
C THR A 82 12.31 5.46 -9.15
N SER A 83 13.39 6.05 -9.66
CA SER A 83 14.76 5.59 -9.44
C SER A 83 15.31 6.09 -8.10
N HIS A 84 14.72 7.13 -7.53
CA HIS A 84 15.20 7.81 -6.34
C HIS A 84 14.52 7.34 -5.06
N THR A 85 15.31 7.21 -4.03
CA THR A 85 14.86 6.89 -2.66
C THR A 85 15.12 8.06 -1.72
N ASP A 86 15.44 9.26 -2.27
CA ASP A 86 15.68 10.42 -1.44
C ASP A 86 14.38 10.95 -0.82
N SER A 87 14.48 11.34 0.46
CA SER A 87 13.33 11.70 1.27
C SER A 87 12.67 13.02 0.86
N ALA A 88 13.35 13.89 0.11
CA ALA A 88 12.83 15.20 -0.27
C ALA A 88 11.84 15.06 -1.45
N THR A 89 12.24 14.36 -2.51
CA THR A 89 11.40 14.10 -3.68
C THR A 89 10.18 13.26 -3.34
N ILE A 90 10.37 12.21 -2.53
CA ILE A 90 9.25 11.40 -2.01
C ILE A 90 8.32 12.26 -1.14
N GLY A 91 8.85 13.16 -0.31
CA GLY A 91 8.05 14.05 0.52
C GLY A 91 7.13 14.99 -0.28
N GLN A 92 7.58 15.48 -1.43
CA GLN A 92 6.77 16.30 -2.34
C GLN A 92 5.71 15.45 -3.04
N ALA A 93 6.09 14.28 -3.56
CA ALA A 93 5.18 13.35 -4.22
C ALA A 93 4.06 12.84 -3.30
N MET A 94 4.30 12.74 -1.98
CA MET A 94 3.28 12.40 -0.97
C MET A 94 2.12 13.40 -0.89
N GLN A 95 2.33 14.67 -1.29
CA GLN A 95 1.25 15.67 -1.29
C GLN A 95 0.15 15.37 -2.32
N ALA A 96 0.49 14.62 -3.36
CA ALA A 96 -0.50 14.15 -4.33
C ALA A 96 -1.32 12.92 -3.85
N GLU A 97 -1.10 12.46 -2.61
CA GLU A 97 -1.77 11.28 -2.03
C GLU A 97 -1.78 10.06 -2.98
N PRO A 98 -0.60 9.64 -3.49
CA PRO A 98 -0.55 8.56 -4.47
C PRO A 98 -0.99 7.23 -3.86
N LEU A 99 -1.52 6.33 -4.68
CA LEU A 99 -1.87 4.97 -4.25
C LEU A 99 -0.66 4.12 -3.86
N GLY A 100 0.51 4.47 -4.35
CA GLY A 100 1.74 3.75 -4.03
C GLY A 100 2.94 4.20 -4.85
N TYR A 101 4.08 3.57 -4.55
CA TYR A 101 5.36 3.79 -5.20
C TYR A 101 5.95 2.46 -5.65
N VAL A 102 6.50 2.45 -6.86
CA VAL A 102 7.30 1.34 -7.40
C VAL A 102 8.71 1.84 -7.63
N ILE A 103 9.68 1.20 -6.98
CA ILE A 103 11.10 1.56 -7.14
C ILE A 103 11.65 0.84 -8.37
N LYS A 104 12.34 1.56 -9.26
CA LYS A 104 13.09 0.96 -10.38
C LYS A 104 14.27 0.12 -9.84
N PRO A 105 14.57 -1.06 -10.39
CA PRO A 105 14.03 -1.62 -11.63
C PRO A 105 12.62 -2.21 -11.46
N ILE A 106 11.77 -1.93 -12.43
CA ILE A 106 10.37 -2.39 -12.44
C ILE A 106 10.32 -3.88 -12.78
N SER A 107 9.47 -4.61 -12.07
CA SER A 107 9.18 -6.02 -12.39
C SER A 107 7.69 -6.23 -12.64
N ALA A 108 7.34 -7.27 -13.39
CA ALA A 108 5.94 -7.60 -13.66
C ALA A 108 5.15 -7.85 -12.37
N SER A 109 5.77 -8.44 -11.34
CA SER A 109 5.14 -8.68 -10.03
C SER A 109 4.82 -7.39 -9.27
N HIS A 110 5.63 -6.33 -9.43
CA HIS A 110 5.32 -5.02 -8.86
C HIS A 110 4.07 -4.44 -9.50
N ILE A 111 3.98 -4.48 -10.84
CA ILE A 111 2.83 -3.95 -11.58
C ILE A 111 1.57 -4.79 -11.31
N GLU A 112 1.68 -6.11 -11.22
CA GLU A 112 0.56 -6.97 -10.83
C GLU A 112 -0.01 -6.60 -9.45
N SER A 113 0.86 -6.33 -8.48
CA SER A 113 0.45 -5.89 -7.14
C SER A 113 -0.27 -4.55 -7.18
N VAL A 114 0.25 -3.57 -7.96
CA VAL A 114 -0.37 -2.26 -8.17
C VAL A 114 -1.76 -2.41 -8.80
N VAL A 115 -1.87 -3.15 -9.90
CA VAL A 115 -3.14 -3.39 -10.59
C VAL A 115 -4.15 -4.08 -9.67
N GLY A 116 -3.70 -5.01 -8.82
CA GLY A 116 -4.52 -5.67 -7.81
C GLY A 116 -5.11 -4.69 -6.79
N VAL A 117 -4.30 -3.74 -6.29
CA VAL A 117 -4.74 -2.69 -5.35
C VAL A 117 -5.76 -1.77 -6.02
N VAL A 118 -5.45 -1.27 -7.23
CA VAL A 118 -6.34 -0.37 -7.98
C VAL A 118 -7.68 -1.05 -8.29
N LYS A 119 -7.67 -2.31 -8.75
CA LYS A 119 -8.90 -3.10 -8.95
C LYS A 119 -9.74 -3.21 -7.68
N GLY A 120 -9.08 -3.40 -6.54
CA GLY A 120 -9.74 -3.46 -5.24
C GLY A 120 -10.41 -2.13 -4.85
N LEU A 121 -9.81 -1.00 -5.20
CA LEU A 121 -10.35 0.34 -4.91
C LEU A 121 -11.49 0.71 -5.86
N LEU A 122 -11.27 0.60 -7.17
CA LEU A 122 -12.28 0.94 -8.18
C LEU A 122 -13.49 -0.01 -8.17
N GLY A 123 -13.28 -1.28 -7.81
CA GLY A 123 -14.37 -2.24 -7.60
C GLY A 123 -15.30 -1.86 -6.45
N ARG A 124 -14.87 -0.95 -5.56
CA ARG A 124 -15.70 -0.42 -4.47
C ARG A 124 -16.58 0.77 -4.90
N GLU A 125 -16.16 1.54 -5.91
CA GLU A 125 -16.95 2.69 -6.42
C GLU A 125 -18.09 2.29 -7.37
N SER A 126 -17.97 1.17 -8.09
CA SER A 126 -19.02 0.70 -9.02
C SER A 126 -20.12 -0.14 -8.38
N SER A 127 -20.04 -0.42 -7.12
CA SER A 127 -21.14 -1.02 -6.36
C SER A 127 -21.55 -0.07 -5.24
N ALA A 128 -22.67 0.63 -5.44
CA ALA A 128 -23.49 1.08 -4.30
C ALA A 128 -23.56 -0.11 -3.32
N PRO A 129 -23.50 0.12 -2.00
CA PRO A 129 -23.22 -0.95 -1.04
C PRO A 129 -24.33 -1.99 -1.04
N GLN A 130 -24.21 -3.02 -1.87
CA GLN A 130 -24.85 -4.29 -1.56
C GLN A 130 -23.92 -4.98 -0.57
N SER A 131 -24.30 -4.89 0.68
CA SER A 131 -23.68 -5.43 1.87
C SER A 131 -23.27 -6.90 1.68
N LYS A 132 -22.04 -7.15 1.24
CA LYS A 132 -21.27 -8.19 1.91
C LYS A 132 -20.56 -7.49 3.05
N ALA A 133 -21.03 -7.72 4.26
CA ALA A 133 -20.34 -7.28 5.46
C ALA A 133 -18.85 -7.61 5.28
N PRO A 134 -17.93 -6.64 5.49
CA PRO A 134 -16.51 -6.89 5.36
C PRO A 134 -16.20 -8.13 6.17
N LYS A 135 -15.46 -9.08 5.58
CA LYS A 135 -15.12 -10.36 6.21
C LYS A 135 -14.08 -10.12 7.30
N ARG A 136 -14.41 -9.19 8.19
CA ARG A 136 -13.57 -8.82 9.32
C ARG A 136 -13.73 -9.85 10.42
N THR A 137 -12.62 -10.35 10.88
CA THR A 137 -12.60 -11.21 12.06
C THR A 137 -12.52 -10.34 13.29
N ALA A 138 -13.51 -10.42 14.18
CA ALA A 138 -13.48 -9.73 15.45
C ALA A 138 -12.35 -10.28 16.32
N LEU A 139 -11.52 -9.38 16.84
CA LEU A 139 -10.39 -9.71 17.73
C LEU A 139 -10.72 -9.39 19.21
N GLY A 140 -11.90 -8.83 19.49
CA GLY A 140 -12.29 -8.34 20.82
C GLY A 140 -11.93 -6.87 21.03
N LEU A 141 -12.46 -6.26 22.11
CA LEU A 141 -12.17 -4.88 22.52
C LEU A 141 -12.42 -3.81 21.45
N GLY A 142 -13.41 -4.03 20.58
CA GLY A 142 -13.71 -3.15 19.43
C GLY A 142 -12.79 -3.35 18.23
N PHE A 143 -11.76 -4.22 18.33
CA PHE A 143 -10.86 -4.49 17.22
C PHE A 143 -11.40 -5.55 16.27
N SER A 144 -11.22 -5.31 14.98
CA SER A 144 -11.48 -6.26 13.90
C SER A 144 -10.37 -6.21 12.85
N TYR A 145 -10.08 -7.33 12.22
CA TYR A 145 -9.02 -7.45 11.23
C TYR A 145 -9.54 -8.06 9.94
N ASP A 146 -9.22 -7.42 8.85
CA ASP A 146 -9.49 -7.90 7.50
C ASP A 146 -8.23 -8.60 6.97
N PHE A 147 -8.31 -9.91 6.78
CA PHE A 147 -7.19 -10.73 6.30
C PHE A 147 -6.91 -10.55 4.82
N GLU A 148 -7.88 -10.10 4.02
CA GLU A 148 -7.70 -9.87 2.59
C GLU A 148 -6.95 -8.56 2.33
N THR A 149 -7.36 -7.49 3.01
CA THR A 149 -6.76 -6.16 2.88
C THR A 149 -5.63 -5.90 3.87
N ARG A 150 -5.43 -6.79 4.85
CA ARG A 150 -4.47 -6.68 5.95
C ARG A 150 -4.62 -5.39 6.75
N ASN A 151 -5.85 -4.93 6.91
CA ASN A 151 -6.19 -3.72 7.65
C ASN A 151 -6.76 -4.05 9.02
N LEU A 152 -6.29 -3.33 10.02
CA LEU A 152 -6.80 -3.36 11.39
C LEU A 152 -7.77 -2.20 11.59
N PHE A 153 -8.88 -2.46 12.31
CA PHE A 153 -9.87 -1.46 12.65
C PHE A 153 -10.16 -1.51 14.15
N ARG A 154 -10.49 -0.35 14.72
CA ARG A 154 -11.04 -0.22 16.07
C ARG A 154 -12.33 0.59 15.98
N ASP A 155 -13.45 -0.01 16.42
CA ASP A 155 -14.79 0.61 16.34
C ASP A 155 -15.08 1.17 14.94
N ASP A 156 -14.78 0.35 13.89
CA ASP A 156 -14.86 0.64 12.45
C ASP A 156 -13.89 1.72 11.91
N ASN A 157 -13.08 2.35 12.75
CA ASN A 157 -12.05 3.27 12.31
C ASN A 157 -10.75 2.53 11.99
N PRO A 158 -10.06 2.86 10.89
CA PRO A 158 -8.80 2.22 10.55
C PRO A 158 -7.71 2.56 11.58
N VAL A 159 -6.89 1.57 11.91
CA VAL A 159 -5.71 1.71 12.77
C VAL A 159 -4.47 1.54 11.90
N ASP A 160 -3.75 2.63 11.67
CA ASP A 160 -2.55 2.64 10.84
C ASP A 160 -1.40 1.91 11.53
N LEU A 161 -0.91 0.84 10.91
CA LEU A 161 0.27 0.11 11.34
C LEU A 161 1.41 0.33 10.34
N THR A 162 2.59 0.64 10.85
CA THR A 162 3.81 0.63 10.02
C THR A 162 4.13 -0.78 9.54
N ALA A 163 4.96 -0.92 8.50
CA ALA A 163 5.31 -2.23 7.92
C ALA A 163 5.84 -3.24 8.97
N SER A 164 6.66 -2.78 9.92
CA SER A 164 7.19 -3.65 11.00
C SER A 164 6.12 -3.99 12.04
N GLU A 165 5.23 -3.05 12.36
CA GLU A 165 4.10 -3.28 13.27
C GLU A 165 3.11 -4.27 12.67
N LEU A 166 2.81 -4.13 11.38
CA LEU A 166 1.93 -5.04 10.65
C LEU A 166 2.53 -6.46 10.56
N LYS A 167 3.83 -6.58 10.27
CA LYS A 167 4.52 -7.89 10.26
C LYS A 167 4.43 -8.58 11.62
N LEU A 168 4.71 -7.84 12.71
CA LEU A 168 4.61 -8.39 14.06
C LEU A 168 3.16 -8.79 14.42
N PHE A 169 2.21 -7.94 14.07
CA PHE A 169 0.78 -8.17 14.31
C PHE A 169 0.29 -9.42 13.58
N ASP A 170 0.57 -9.54 12.28
CA ASP A 170 0.23 -10.73 11.48
C ASP A 170 0.88 -12.00 12.01
N LEU A 171 2.15 -11.92 12.42
CA LEU A 171 2.87 -13.04 13.00
C LEU A 171 2.16 -13.54 14.27
N CYS A 172 1.76 -12.62 15.15
CA CYS A 172 1.02 -12.97 16.37
C CYS A 172 -0.38 -13.53 16.07
N LEU A 173 -1.10 -12.98 15.08
CA LEU A 173 -2.41 -13.51 14.66
C LEU A 173 -2.32 -14.92 14.12
N ARG A 174 -1.33 -15.21 13.25
CA ARG A 174 -1.10 -16.57 12.71
C ARG A 174 -0.83 -17.59 13.80
N ARG A 175 -0.24 -17.19 14.91
CA ARG A 175 0.04 -18.04 16.07
C ARG A 175 -1.15 -18.24 17.02
N LYS A 176 -2.33 -17.68 16.69
CA LYS A 176 -3.63 -17.93 17.33
C LYS A 176 -3.57 -17.84 18.87
N GLY A 177 -3.00 -16.76 19.40
CA GLY A 177 -2.92 -16.52 20.85
C GLY A 177 -1.75 -17.19 21.58
N THR A 178 -0.95 -18.02 20.90
CA THR A 178 0.28 -18.57 21.50
C THR A 178 1.38 -17.50 21.53
N ILE A 179 2.30 -17.60 22.49
CA ILE A 179 3.43 -16.68 22.61
C ILE A 179 4.38 -16.89 21.43
N VAL A 180 4.73 -15.80 20.75
CA VAL A 180 5.77 -15.78 19.72
C VAL A 180 7.10 -15.41 20.38
N PRO A 181 8.12 -16.30 20.37
CA PRO A 181 9.41 -16.05 21.01
C PRO A 181 10.20 -14.93 20.29
N TYR A 182 11.09 -14.25 21.01
CA TYR A 182 11.87 -13.13 20.48
C TYR A 182 12.71 -13.49 19.24
N ASN A 183 13.35 -14.66 19.21
CA ASN A 183 14.13 -15.11 18.06
C ASN A 183 13.25 -15.23 16.79
N VAL A 184 12.04 -15.78 16.92
CA VAL A 184 11.09 -15.90 15.80
C VAL A 184 10.63 -14.51 15.34
N ILE A 185 10.42 -13.57 16.28
CA ILE A 185 10.05 -12.20 15.95
C ILE A 185 11.18 -11.50 15.21
N ASP A 186 12.41 -11.66 15.68
CA ASP A 186 13.58 -11.02 15.07
C ASP A 186 13.80 -11.53 13.63
N ASP A 187 13.70 -12.83 13.40
CA ASP A 187 13.85 -13.46 12.10
C ASP A 187 12.74 -13.03 11.11
N GLU A 188 11.48 -13.02 11.55
CA GLU A 188 10.32 -12.74 10.66
C GLU A 188 10.11 -11.23 10.40
N VAL A 189 10.37 -10.38 11.39
CA VAL A 189 10.10 -8.93 11.25
C VAL A 189 11.26 -8.21 10.58
N TRP A 190 12.49 -8.58 10.88
CA TRP A 190 13.66 -7.84 10.41
C TRP A 190 14.58 -8.61 9.45
N ALA A 191 14.31 -9.87 9.15
CA ALA A 191 15.07 -10.73 8.24
C ALA A 191 16.52 -10.27 7.99
N ASP A 192 17.51 -11.04 8.34
CA ASP A 192 18.95 -10.79 8.10
C ASP A 192 19.57 -9.50 8.70
N LYS A 193 18.81 -8.75 9.54
CA LYS A 193 19.33 -7.58 10.24
C LYS A 193 19.58 -7.88 11.70
N TYR A 194 20.72 -7.43 12.22
CA TYR A 194 20.95 -7.49 13.66
C TYR A 194 19.98 -6.58 14.42
N VAL A 195 19.22 -7.17 15.34
CA VAL A 195 18.20 -6.47 16.11
C VAL A 195 18.66 -6.30 17.56
N THR A 196 18.68 -5.07 18.03
CA THR A 196 18.96 -4.79 19.44
C THR A 196 17.69 -4.96 20.28
N GLU A 197 17.87 -5.24 21.56
CA GLU A 197 16.75 -5.28 22.52
C GLU A 197 15.97 -3.96 22.55
N SER A 198 16.65 -2.82 22.41
CA SER A 198 16.05 -1.50 22.34
C SER A 198 15.13 -1.35 21.13
N THR A 199 15.57 -1.83 19.94
CA THR A 199 14.76 -1.81 18.70
C THR A 199 13.47 -2.62 18.88
N ARG A 200 13.58 -3.80 19.45
CA ARG A 200 12.43 -4.67 19.72
C ARG A 200 11.48 -4.06 20.73
N ARG A 201 12.00 -3.51 21.85
CA ARG A 201 11.19 -2.81 22.85
C ARG A 201 10.45 -1.62 22.25
N GLY A 202 11.11 -0.84 21.38
CA GLY A 202 10.50 0.28 20.67
C GLY A 202 9.33 -0.14 19.79
N LEU A 203 9.46 -1.25 19.05
CA LEU A 203 8.37 -1.79 18.23
C LEU A 203 7.19 -2.23 19.09
N PHE A 204 7.44 -2.98 20.17
CA PHE A 204 6.40 -3.44 21.10
C PHE A 204 5.68 -2.28 21.79
N HIS A 205 6.41 -1.23 22.15
CA HIS A 205 5.82 -0.04 22.76
C HIS A 205 4.87 0.67 21.78
N ARG A 206 5.30 0.88 20.53
CA ARG A 206 4.45 1.52 19.51
C ARG A 206 3.21 0.69 19.21
N LEU A 207 3.37 -0.62 19.03
CA LEU A 207 2.23 -1.50 18.75
C LEU A 207 1.24 -1.54 19.94
N ARG A 208 1.76 -1.56 21.18
CA ARG A 208 0.93 -1.51 22.39
C ARG A 208 0.14 -0.21 22.51
N ASN A 209 0.72 0.92 22.09
CA ASN A 209 0.02 2.22 22.13
C ASN A 209 -1.12 2.30 21.11
N LYS A 210 -1.04 1.55 20.02
CA LYS A 210 -2.09 1.46 18.98
C LYS A 210 -3.14 0.39 19.30
N LEU A 211 -2.72 -0.68 19.97
CA LEU A 211 -3.58 -1.75 20.45
C LEU A 211 -3.87 -1.56 21.94
N ASP A 212 -4.93 -2.20 22.42
CA ASP A 212 -5.19 -2.27 23.86
C ASP A 212 -4.21 -3.23 24.54
N ASN A 213 -3.79 -2.92 25.79
CA ASN A 213 -2.92 -3.79 26.60
C ASN A 213 -3.52 -5.18 26.87
N GLN A 214 -4.85 -5.31 26.78
CA GLN A 214 -5.53 -6.59 26.92
C GLN A 214 -5.46 -7.40 25.62
N LEU A 215 -5.36 -6.75 24.47
CA LEU A 215 -5.25 -7.41 23.17
C LEU A 215 -3.80 -7.83 22.88
N PHE A 216 -2.81 -6.95 23.14
CA PHE A 216 -1.40 -7.21 22.87
C PHE A 216 -0.62 -7.36 24.18
N GLU A 217 -0.18 -8.58 24.45
CA GLU A 217 0.56 -8.93 25.67
C GLU A 217 2.03 -9.20 25.37
N THR A 218 2.91 -8.59 26.16
CA THR A 218 4.34 -8.87 26.16
C THR A 218 4.68 -9.74 27.37
N VAL A 219 5.30 -10.89 27.12
CA VAL A 219 5.82 -11.78 28.18
C VAL A 219 7.32 -11.52 28.30
N ILE A 220 7.72 -10.89 29.39
CA ILE A 220 9.11 -10.46 29.65
C ILE A 220 10.05 -11.65 29.57
N GLY A 221 11.15 -11.50 28.84
CA GLY A 221 12.16 -12.54 28.63
C GLY A 221 11.77 -13.64 27.64
N VAL A 222 10.53 -13.68 27.14
CA VAL A 222 10.03 -14.77 26.29
C VAL A 222 9.61 -14.26 24.90
N GLY A 223 8.65 -13.33 24.83
CA GLY A 223 8.08 -12.87 23.55
C GLY A 223 6.81 -12.06 23.72
N CYS A 224 5.92 -12.14 22.73
CA CYS A 224 4.61 -11.48 22.79
C CYS A 224 3.52 -12.34 22.14
N ARG A 225 2.26 -11.95 22.37
CA ARG A 225 1.09 -12.58 21.74
C ARG A 225 -0.06 -11.59 21.57
N ILE A 226 -0.99 -11.93 20.69
CA ILE A 226 -2.33 -11.34 20.64
C ILE A 226 -3.29 -12.27 21.37
N ARG A 227 -4.02 -11.75 22.36
CA ARG A 227 -5.09 -12.46 23.05
C ARG A 227 -6.34 -12.38 22.18
N LEU A 228 -6.73 -13.51 21.62
CA LEU A 228 -8.00 -13.63 20.90
C LEU A 228 -9.11 -13.96 21.90
N PRO A 229 -10.36 -13.47 21.67
CA PRO A 229 -11.49 -13.87 22.49
C PRO A 229 -11.67 -15.40 22.41
N GLU A 230 -11.98 -16.03 23.51
CA GLU A 230 -12.35 -17.44 23.52
C GLU A 230 -13.59 -17.62 22.65
N LYS A 231 -13.53 -18.59 21.73
CA LYS A 231 -14.73 -18.98 20.98
C LYS A 231 -15.69 -19.65 21.96
N ASN A 232 -16.76 -18.94 22.30
CA ASN A 232 -17.93 -19.60 22.87
C ASN A 232 -18.57 -20.54 21.85
#